data_0621848d3478467a754e61cac845bc7d
#
_entry.id   0621848d3478467a754e61cac845bc7d
#
_cell.length_a   1.000
_cell.length_b   1.000
_cell.length_c   1.000
_cell.angle_alpha   90.00
_cell.angle_beta   90.00
_cell.angle_gamma   90.00
#
_symmetry.space_group_name_H-M   'P 1'
#
loop_
_entity.id
_entity.type
_entity.pdbx_description
1 polymer ?
#
loop_
_entity_poly.entity_id
_entity_poly.type
_entity_poly.pdbx_seq_one_letter_code
_entity_poly.pdbx_strand_id
1 'polypeptide(L)'
;MVLILKLKGLMPKNLEEKFRLFCNSKNLNLNQNQVITIKKLQDFYENNFGSSILDIFKINEIKKGFYLRGGVGVGKTMILDFFYNLISQKKLRLHFNEFMISFHDFVHENKNKGDENIIDLFVKNLKSKVSLVYFDEFQVTNIVDAMILGNLFKKMFDENIKFLITSNIKINNLYKEGLQREQFIPFIDIMKKFCIEMELVIGGDYRKSKSNKLDRFFFPLNEQTNFKINQIYRKLTKNKKNNIKRLEIKGRIFEIKKY
;
A
#
# COMPACT_ATOMS: atom_id res chain seq x y z
N MET A 1 27.97 -1.12 10.69
CA MET A 1 27.19 -0.31 11.63
C MET A 1 26.93 1.03 10.98
N VAL A 2 25.79 1.14 10.31
CA VAL A 2 25.47 2.24 9.38
C VAL A 2 24.94 3.42 10.18
N LEU A 3 25.61 4.53 10.02
CA LEU A 3 25.23 5.83 10.56
C LEU A 3 23.90 6.28 9.94
N ILE A 4 22.78 5.93 10.55
CA ILE A 4 21.49 6.54 10.24
C ILE A 4 21.48 7.89 10.93
N LEU A 5 21.94 8.89 10.20
CA LEU A 5 21.82 10.29 10.61
C LEU A 5 20.35 10.63 10.83
N LYS A 6 19.99 10.81 12.10
CA LYS A 6 18.77 11.48 12.55
C LYS A 6 18.76 12.94 12.05
N LEU A 7 18.35 13.16 10.84
CA LEU A 7 17.89 14.47 10.37
C LEU A 7 16.37 14.52 10.53
N LYS A 8 15.92 14.96 11.70
CA LYS A 8 14.53 15.33 11.95
C LYS A 8 14.15 16.50 11.04
N GLY A 9 13.17 16.31 10.15
CA GLY A 9 12.31 17.41 9.72
C GLY A 9 12.28 17.78 8.25
N LEU A 10 13.28 17.46 7.42
CA LEU A 10 13.24 17.79 6.00
C LEU A 10 13.59 16.56 5.14
N MET A 11 12.77 16.30 4.14
CA MET A 11 13.13 15.31 3.14
C MET A 11 14.43 15.77 2.44
N PRO A 12 15.37 14.86 2.17
CA PRO A 12 16.60 15.24 1.49
C PRO A 12 16.30 15.83 0.12
N LYS A 13 16.96 16.94 -0.20
CA LYS A 13 16.85 17.64 -1.50
C LYS A 13 17.17 16.75 -2.72
N ASN A 14 17.79 15.58 -2.52
CA ASN A 14 18.14 14.65 -3.58
C ASN A 14 17.65 13.23 -3.29
N LEU A 15 16.35 13.03 -3.47
CA LEU A 15 15.71 11.71 -3.28
C LEU A 15 16.23 10.68 -4.28
N GLU A 16 16.53 11.10 -5.51
CA GLU A 16 17.08 10.23 -6.55
C GLU A 16 18.42 9.62 -6.14
N GLU A 17 19.35 10.42 -5.66
CA GLU A 17 20.67 9.94 -5.23
C GLU A 17 20.55 8.92 -4.10
N LYS A 18 19.70 9.21 -3.10
CA LYS A 18 19.43 8.27 -2.02
C LYS A 18 18.83 6.96 -2.51
N PHE A 19 17.93 7.03 -3.50
CA PHE A 19 17.36 5.83 -4.08
C PHE A 19 18.40 5.01 -4.85
N ARG A 20 19.32 5.67 -5.58
CA ARG A 20 20.45 5.00 -6.24
C ARG A 20 21.35 4.29 -5.24
N LEU A 21 21.69 4.94 -4.14
CA LEU A 21 22.47 4.34 -3.04
C LEU A 21 21.72 3.17 -2.40
N PHE A 22 20.41 3.30 -2.18
CA PHE A 22 19.57 2.22 -1.68
C PHE A 22 19.57 1.02 -2.63
N CYS A 23 19.39 1.22 -3.93
CA CYS A 23 19.44 0.15 -4.91
C CYS A 23 20.80 -0.54 -4.93
N ASN A 24 21.89 0.22 -4.90
CA ASN A 24 23.26 -0.33 -4.85
C ASN A 24 23.48 -1.17 -3.59
N SER A 25 23.06 -0.68 -2.43
CA SER A 25 23.18 -1.42 -1.14
C SER A 25 22.41 -2.73 -1.10
N LYS A 26 21.37 -2.86 -1.92
CA LYS A 26 20.52 -4.05 -2.03
C LYS A 26 20.85 -4.92 -3.26
N ASN A 27 21.89 -4.59 -4.03
CA ASN A 27 22.22 -5.22 -5.30
C ASN A 27 21.00 -5.29 -6.26
N LEU A 28 20.27 -4.18 -6.37
CA LEU A 28 19.11 -4.05 -7.25
C LEU A 28 19.50 -3.28 -8.52
N ASN A 29 19.07 -3.79 -9.66
CA ASN A 29 19.25 -3.08 -10.92
C ASN A 29 18.31 -1.87 -10.96
N LEU A 30 18.88 -0.69 -11.17
CA LEU A 30 18.12 0.54 -11.32
C LEU A 30 17.47 0.59 -12.69
N ASN A 31 16.17 0.94 -12.73
CA ASN A 31 15.44 1.15 -13.97
C ASN A 31 15.05 2.63 -14.12
N GLN A 32 15.06 3.13 -15.35
CA GLN A 32 14.74 4.53 -15.64
C GLN A 32 13.33 4.93 -15.17
N ASN A 33 12.34 4.04 -15.32
CA ASN A 33 10.97 4.31 -14.86
C ASN A 33 10.88 4.43 -13.32
N GLN A 34 11.74 3.71 -12.59
CA GLN A 34 11.84 3.87 -11.13
C GLN A 34 12.42 5.24 -10.77
N VAL A 35 13.43 5.71 -11.48
CA VAL A 35 14.02 7.04 -11.27
C VAL A 35 13.00 8.14 -11.54
N ILE A 36 12.23 8.04 -12.62
CA ILE A 36 11.15 8.98 -12.94
C ILE A 36 10.09 8.97 -11.83
N THR A 37 9.74 7.78 -11.32
CA THR A 37 8.79 7.65 -10.21
C THR A 37 9.28 8.35 -8.95
N ILE A 38 10.57 8.19 -8.62
CA ILE A 38 11.20 8.83 -7.46
C ILE A 38 11.18 10.37 -7.59
N LYS A 39 11.45 10.91 -8.77
CA LYS A 39 11.36 12.37 -9.03
C LYS A 39 9.94 12.88 -8.81
N LYS A 40 8.94 12.16 -9.31
CA LYS A 40 7.52 12.51 -9.10
C LYS A 40 7.09 12.39 -7.63
N LEU A 41 7.65 11.47 -6.87
CA LEU A 41 7.43 11.37 -5.43
C LEU A 41 8.09 12.52 -4.68
N GLN A 42 9.24 13.03 -5.13
CA GLN A 42 9.85 14.23 -4.57
C GLN A 42 8.95 15.45 -4.82
N ASP A 43 8.48 15.66 -6.06
CA ASP A 43 7.54 16.74 -6.39
C ASP A 43 6.26 16.64 -5.52
N PHE A 44 5.72 15.42 -5.35
CA PHE A 44 4.55 15.17 -4.50
C PHE A 44 4.83 15.56 -3.04
N TYR A 45 5.99 15.22 -2.51
CA TYR A 45 6.37 15.57 -1.14
C TYR A 45 6.49 17.08 -0.96
N GLU A 46 7.21 17.75 -1.85
CA GLU A 46 7.42 19.20 -1.80
C GLU A 46 6.10 19.97 -1.85
N ASN A 47 5.17 19.55 -2.71
CA ASN A 47 3.85 20.18 -2.84
C ASN A 47 2.92 19.92 -1.63
N ASN A 48 3.10 18.82 -0.89
CA ASN A 48 2.18 18.43 0.19
C ASN A 48 2.73 18.66 1.60
N PHE A 49 4.06 18.71 1.76
CA PHE A 49 4.73 18.77 3.06
C PHE A 49 5.86 19.80 3.10
N GLY A 50 6.19 20.42 1.96
CA GLY A 50 7.19 21.51 1.88
C GLY A 50 6.70 22.75 2.60
N SER A 51 7.64 23.55 3.12
CA SER A 51 7.37 24.82 3.83
C SER A 51 7.49 26.04 2.92
N SER A 52 7.25 25.91 1.63
CA SER A 52 7.40 27.03 0.68
C SER A 52 6.26 28.04 0.79
N ILE A 53 6.60 29.28 1.15
CA ILE A 53 5.68 30.44 1.21
C ILE A 53 5.13 30.75 -0.19
N LEU A 54 5.80 30.29 -1.26
CA LEU A 54 5.41 30.52 -2.66
C LEU A 54 4.25 29.62 -3.13
N ASP A 55 3.84 28.62 -2.36
CA ASP A 55 2.74 27.71 -2.73
C ASP A 55 1.35 28.36 -2.64
N ILE A 56 1.24 29.54 -2.03
CA ILE A 56 -0.02 30.34 -1.95
C ILE A 56 -0.49 30.80 -3.34
N PHE A 57 0.38 30.86 -4.33
CA PHE A 57 0.08 31.33 -5.68
C PHE A 57 -0.06 30.22 -6.73
N LYS A 58 0.03 28.93 -6.35
CA LYS A 58 -0.20 27.84 -7.30
C LYS A 58 -1.69 27.66 -7.55
N ILE A 59 -2.16 28.13 -8.70
CA ILE A 59 -3.55 28.05 -9.19
C ILE A 59 -3.98 26.58 -9.45
N ASN A 60 -3.04 25.65 -9.56
CA ASN A 60 -3.36 24.25 -9.80
C ASN A 60 -3.68 23.53 -8.49
N GLU A 61 -4.83 22.83 -8.44
CA GLU A 61 -5.22 21.99 -7.30
C GLU A 61 -4.09 20.98 -6.98
N ILE A 62 -3.51 21.10 -5.78
CA ILE A 62 -2.46 20.21 -5.32
C ILE A 62 -3.03 18.79 -5.19
N LYS A 63 -2.43 17.84 -5.90
CA LYS A 63 -2.78 16.42 -5.78
C LYS A 63 -2.35 15.89 -4.42
N LYS A 64 -3.31 15.37 -3.65
CA LYS A 64 -3.12 14.86 -2.29
C LYS A 64 -2.83 13.36 -2.24
N GLY A 65 -2.94 12.65 -3.35
CA GLY A 65 -2.67 11.23 -3.48
C GLY A 65 -1.62 10.93 -4.54
N PHE A 66 -0.82 9.89 -4.31
CA PHE A 66 0.09 9.30 -5.27
C PHE A 66 -0.29 7.83 -5.49
N TYR A 67 -0.82 7.51 -6.67
CA TYR A 67 -1.30 6.20 -7.06
C TYR A 67 -0.32 5.54 -8.03
N LEU A 68 0.46 4.57 -7.52
CA LEU A 68 1.45 3.84 -8.31
C LEU A 68 0.89 2.48 -8.73
N ARG A 69 0.64 2.33 -10.03
CA ARG A 69 0.15 1.08 -10.61
C ARG A 69 1.21 0.36 -11.42
N GLY A 70 0.98 -0.91 -11.72
CA GLY A 70 1.85 -1.73 -12.56
C GLY A 70 1.69 -3.22 -12.27
N GLY A 71 2.34 -4.06 -13.05
CA GLY A 71 2.30 -5.52 -12.88
C GLY A 71 2.85 -5.99 -11.53
N VAL A 72 2.68 -7.28 -11.27
CA VAL A 72 3.26 -7.93 -10.09
C VAL A 72 4.77 -8.00 -10.25
N GLY A 73 5.53 -7.73 -9.18
CA GLY A 73 6.99 -7.88 -9.18
C GLY A 73 7.78 -6.72 -9.78
N VAL A 74 7.14 -5.64 -10.28
CA VAL A 74 7.84 -4.47 -10.86
C VAL A 74 8.46 -3.52 -9.82
N GLY A 75 8.25 -3.76 -8.52
CA GLY A 75 8.88 -2.99 -7.45
C GLY A 75 8.08 -1.80 -6.94
N LYS A 76 6.75 -1.75 -7.17
CA LYS A 76 5.87 -0.68 -6.64
C LYS A 76 6.02 -0.49 -5.14
N THR A 77 5.78 -1.57 -4.38
CA THR A 77 5.89 -1.57 -2.92
C THR A 77 7.29 -1.17 -2.46
N MET A 78 8.35 -1.65 -3.13
CA MET A 78 9.73 -1.28 -2.81
C MET A 78 9.97 0.23 -2.91
N ILE A 79 9.48 0.86 -3.97
CA ILE A 79 9.64 2.31 -4.20
C ILE A 79 8.86 3.10 -3.17
N LEU A 80 7.58 2.75 -2.94
CA LEU A 80 6.76 3.48 -1.97
C LEU A 80 7.23 3.23 -0.53
N ASP A 81 7.74 2.03 -0.20
CA ASP A 81 8.36 1.75 1.10
C ASP A 81 9.62 2.59 1.34
N PHE A 82 10.50 2.65 0.33
CA PHE A 82 11.67 3.51 0.39
C PHE A 82 11.26 4.96 0.69
N PHE A 83 10.32 5.50 -0.06
CA PHE A 83 9.81 6.85 0.12
C PHE A 83 9.12 7.04 1.48
N TYR A 84 8.21 6.14 1.85
CA TYR A 84 7.47 6.17 3.11
C TYR A 84 8.42 6.19 4.32
N ASN A 85 9.49 5.41 4.31
CA ASN A 85 10.44 5.35 5.41
C ASN A 85 11.22 6.66 5.61
N LEU A 86 11.36 7.48 4.57
CA LEU A 86 12.03 8.79 4.65
C LEU A 86 11.12 9.90 5.18
N ILE A 87 9.81 9.74 5.10
CA ILE A 87 8.83 10.74 5.57
C ILE A 87 8.81 10.76 7.10
N SER A 88 8.90 11.94 7.71
CA SER A 88 8.90 12.14 9.17
C SER A 88 7.51 12.40 9.75
N GLN A 89 6.53 12.73 8.93
CA GLN A 89 5.16 13.04 9.33
C GLN A 89 4.47 11.82 9.97
N LYS A 90 3.44 12.09 10.80
CA LYS A 90 2.58 11.05 11.34
C LYS A 90 1.93 10.27 10.19
N LYS A 91 2.20 8.99 10.10
CA LYS A 91 1.84 8.16 8.95
C LYS A 91 1.40 6.78 9.38
N LEU A 92 0.51 6.17 8.58
CA LEU A 92 -0.03 4.83 8.77
C LEU A 92 0.15 4.05 7.47
N ARG A 93 0.62 2.80 7.56
CA ARG A 93 0.64 1.85 6.45
C ARG A 93 -0.16 0.63 6.81
N LEU A 94 -1.03 0.19 5.89
CA LEU A 94 -1.83 -1.02 6.02
C LEU A 94 -2.31 -1.49 4.64
N HIS A 95 -2.75 -2.74 4.57
CA HIS A 95 -3.49 -3.21 3.40
C HIS A 95 -4.87 -2.55 3.33
N PHE A 96 -5.34 -2.30 2.12
CA PHE A 96 -6.65 -1.67 1.94
C PHE A 96 -7.80 -2.45 2.61
N ASN A 97 -7.76 -3.78 2.56
CA ASN A 97 -8.76 -4.62 3.23
C ASN A 97 -8.75 -4.44 4.76
N GLU A 98 -7.57 -4.30 5.37
CA GLU A 98 -7.46 -4.05 6.82
C GLU A 98 -8.07 -2.69 7.20
N PHE A 99 -7.88 -1.69 6.34
CA PHE A 99 -8.51 -0.38 6.53
C PHE A 99 -10.03 -0.48 6.48
N MET A 100 -10.60 -1.18 5.50
CA MET A 100 -12.06 -1.35 5.40
C MET A 100 -12.63 -2.14 6.58
N ILE A 101 -11.94 -3.18 7.04
CA ILE A 101 -12.32 -3.90 8.26
C ILE A 101 -12.35 -2.94 9.46
N SER A 102 -11.31 -2.13 9.64
CA SER A 102 -11.24 -1.15 10.74
C SER A 102 -12.36 -0.11 10.66
N PHE A 103 -12.71 0.32 9.45
CA PHE A 103 -13.84 1.22 9.23
C PHE A 103 -15.17 0.55 9.63
N HIS A 104 -15.43 -0.67 9.19
CA HIS A 104 -16.66 -1.40 9.53
C HIS A 104 -16.76 -1.69 11.03
N ASP A 105 -15.66 -2.08 11.67
CA ASP A 105 -15.60 -2.27 13.13
C ASP A 105 -15.95 -0.95 13.84
N PHE A 106 -15.38 0.18 13.40
CA PHE A 106 -15.69 1.50 13.96
C PHE A 106 -17.18 1.88 13.79
N VAL A 107 -17.75 1.62 12.62
CA VAL A 107 -19.19 1.84 12.36
C VAL A 107 -20.03 1.00 13.32
N HIS A 108 -19.67 -0.27 13.50
CA HIS A 108 -20.38 -1.17 14.41
C HIS A 108 -20.34 -0.69 15.87
N GLU A 109 -19.17 -0.26 16.34
CA GLU A 109 -18.98 0.22 17.71
C GLU A 109 -19.72 1.55 18.01
N ASN A 110 -19.97 2.36 16.98
CA ASN A 110 -20.55 3.69 17.13
C ASN A 110 -22.01 3.79 16.66
N LYS A 111 -22.68 2.68 16.34
CA LYS A 111 -24.08 2.65 15.87
C LYS A 111 -25.07 3.40 16.75
N ASN A 112 -24.82 3.48 18.05
CA ASN A 112 -25.73 4.07 19.05
C ASN A 112 -25.51 5.58 19.27
N LYS A 113 -24.58 6.22 18.54
CA LYS A 113 -24.24 7.65 18.75
C LYS A 113 -25.05 8.63 17.90
N GLY A 114 -26.20 8.20 17.36
CA GLY A 114 -27.04 9.05 16.50
C GLY A 114 -26.48 9.12 15.07
N ASP A 115 -27.38 9.48 14.12
CA ASP A 115 -27.12 9.51 12.69
C ASP A 115 -26.11 10.59 12.23
N GLU A 116 -25.45 11.30 13.13
CA GLU A 116 -24.43 12.26 12.76
C GLU A 116 -23.20 11.55 12.16
N ASN A 117 -23.24 11.48 10.87
CA ASN A 117 -22.15 11.30 9.94
C ASN A 117 -20.95 10.48 10.48
N ILE A 118 -21.19 9.18 10.66
CA ILE A 118 -20.18 8.22 11.15
C ILE A 118 -18.86 8.30 10.37
N ILE A 119 -18.93 8.65 9.06
CA ILE A 119 -17.76 8.86 8.22
C ILE A 119 -16.95 10.05 8.73
N ASP A 120 -17.60 11.16 9.09
CA ASP A 120 -16.93 12.34 9.62
C ASP A 120 -16.22 12.04 10.93
N LEU A 121 -16.86 11.29 11.80
CA LEU A 121 -16.30 10.90 13.09
C LEU A 121 -15.07 10.00 12.90
N PHE A 122 -15.17 9.02 11.99
CA PHE A 122 -14.05 8.16 11.63
C PHE A 122 -12.87 8.95 11.06
N VAL A 123 -13.14 9.85 10.11
CA VAL A 123 -12.11 10.63 9.44
C VAL A 123 -11.44 11.62 10.40
N LYS A 124 -12.19 12.27 11.29
CA LYS A 124 -11.62 13.11 12.36
C LYS A 124 -10.71 12.32 13.29
N ASN A 125 -11.14 11.10 13.72
CA ASN A 125 -10.30 10.21 14.53
C ASN A 125 -9.03 9.79 13.77
N LEU A 126 -9.12 9.44 12.49
CA LEU A 126 -7.97 9.11 11.67
C LEU A 126 -7.03 10.32 11.54
N LYS A 127 -7.55 11.49 11.22
CA LYS A 127 -6.79 12.74 11.05
C LYS A 127 -6.01 13.14 12.31
N SER A 128 -6.56 12.92 13.50
CA SER A 128 -5.85 13.21 14.75
C SER A 128 -4.59 12.36 14.93
N LYS A 129 -4.57 11.18 14.34
CA LYS A 129 -3.47 10.20 14.44
C LYS A 129 -2.45 10.32 13.32
N VAL A 130 -2.91 10.63 12.08
CA VAL A 130 -2.05 10.59 10.89
C VAL A 130 -2.36 11.73 9.91
N SER A 131 -1.34 12.11 9.14
CA SER A 131 -1.45 13.04 8.00
C SER A 131 -1.22 12.36 6.65
N LEU A 132 -0.68 11.14 6.67
CA LEU A 132 -0.41 10.33 5.48
C LEU A 132 -0.85 8.89 5.72
N VAL A 133 -1.61 8.33 4.78
CA VAL A 133 -1.99 6.92 4.75
C VAL A 133 -1.36 6.25 3.53
N TYR A 134 -0.73 5.11 3.74
CA TYR A 134 -0.22 4.27 2.67
C TYR A 134 -1.05 2.99 2.56
N PHE A 135 -1.80 2.86 1.47
CA PHE A 135 -2.52 1.64 1.12
C PHE A 135 -1.67 0.76 0.21
N ASP A 136 -1.31 -0.41 0.71
CA ASP A 136 -0.68 -1.44 -0.12
C ASP A 136 -1.75 -2.36 -0.74
N GLU A 137 -1.52 -2.77 -1.99
CA GLU A 137 -2.42 -3.65 -2.75
C GLU A 137 -3.87 -3.16 -2.85
N PHE A 138 -4.05 -1.90 -3.23
CA PHE A 138 -5.38 -1.30 -3.36
C PHE A 138 -6.19 -1.97 -4.47
N GLN A 139 -7.28 -2.61 -4.09
CA GLN A 139 -8.30 -3.13 -5.00
C GLN A 139 -9.67 -3.15 -4.31
N VAL A 140 -10.72 -2.97 -5.07
CA VAL A 140 -12.11 -2.98 -4.59
C VAL A 140 -12.82 -4.17 -5.20
N THR A 141 -13.32 -5.07 -4.34
CA THR A 141 -14.00 -6.31 -4.76
C THR A 141 -15.39 -6.44 -4.14
N ASN A 142 -15.63 -5.76 -3.03
CA ASN A 142 -16.88 -5.83 -2.28
C ASN A 142 -17.80 -4.65 -2.64
N ILE A 143 -19.08 -4.93 -2.89
CA ILE A 143 -20.09 -3.91 -3.22
C ILE A 143 -20.33 -2.95 -2.04
N VAL A 144 -20.34 -3.44 -0.81
CA VAL A 144 -20.55 -2.59 0.38
C VAL A 144 -19.45 -1.56 0.49
N ASP A 145 -18.19 -1.98 0.31
CA ASP A 145 -17.05 -1.07 0.29
C ASP A 145 -17.17 -0.08 -0.85
N ALA A 146 -17.50 -0.54 -2.07
CA ALA A 146 -17.64 0.29 -3.25
C ALA A 146 -18.63 1.46 -3.05
N MET A 147 -19.74 1.23 -2.37
CA MET A 147 -20.77 2.25 -2.11
C MET A 147 -20.32 3.34 -1.12
N ILE A 148 -19.42 2.99 -0.21
CA ILE A 148 -18.96 3.90 0.86
C ILE A 148 -17.75 4.73 0.42
N LEU A 149 -16.91 4.18 -0.46
CA LEU A 149 -15.59 4.75 -0.78
C LEU A 149 -15.66 6.18 -1.33
N GLY A 150 -16.67 6.52 -2.11
CA GLY A 150 -16.83 7.87 -2.66
C GLY A 150 -16.88 8.93 -1.55
N ASN A 151 -17.78 8.76 -0.59
CA ASN A 151 -17.94 9.69 0.52
C ASN A 151 -16.75 9.65 1.49
N LEU A 152 -16.24 8.46 1.80
CA LEU A 152 -15.14 8.27 2.72
C LEU A 152 -13.85 8.95 2.19
N PHE A 153 -13.46 8.70 0.95
CA PHE A 153 -12.25 9.29 0.37
C PHE A 153 -12.40 10.79 0.13
N LYS A 154 -13.59 11.24 -0.32
CA LYS A 154 -13.85 12.68 -0.44
C LYS A 154 -13.59 13.38 0.89
N LYS A 155 -14.18 12.88 1.98
CA LYS A 155 -13.98 13.46 3.31
C LYS A 155 -12.53 13.40 3.78
N MET A 156 -11.81 12.29 3.54
CA MET A 156 -10.39 12.19 3.89
C MET A 156 -9.54 13.21 3.10
N PHE A 157 -9.83 13.46 1.81
CA PHE A 157 -9.16 14.49 1.03
C PHE A 157 -9.52 15.90 1.52
N ASP A 158 -10.77 16.14 1.88
CA ASP A 158 -11.22 17.45 2.42
C ASP A 158 -10.50 17.76 3.75
N GLU A 159 -10.32 16.75 4.62
CA GLU A 159 -9.53 16.85 5.85
C GLU A 159 -8.01 16.85 5.62
N ASN A 160 -7.57 16.99 4.37
CA ASN A 160 -6.17 17.11 4.00
C ASN A 160 -5.29 15.91 4.40
N ILE A 161 -5.87 14.69 4.44
CA ILE A 161 -5.11 13.45 4.55
C ILE A 161 -4.48 13.15 3.19
N LYS A 162 -3.19 12.81 3.18
CA LYS A 162 -2.44 12.44 1.98
C LYS A 162 -2.40 10.93 1.81
N PHE A 163 -2.24 10.48 0.57
CA PHE A 163 -2.24 9.06 0.26
C PHE A 163 -1.04 8.64 -0.57
N LEU A 164 -0.47 7.48 -0.22
CA LEU A 164 0.35 6.66 -1.09
C LEU A 164 -0.42 5.38 -1.37
N ILE A 165 -0.50 4.96 -2.62
CA ILE A 165 -1.31 3.81 -3.00
C ILE A 165 -0.53 2.96 -4.00
N THR A 166 -0.38 1.65 -3.72
CA THR A 166 0.04 0.68 -4.74
C THR A 166 -1.17 -0.10 -5.26
N SER A 167 -1.20 -0.35 -6.55
CA SER A 167 -2.24 -1.19 -7.17
C SER A 167 -1.71 -1.91 -8.41
N ASN A 168 -2.36 -3.00 -8.79
CA ASN A 168 -2.16 -3.64 -10.10
C ASN A 168 -3.17 -3.11 -11.13
N ILE A 169 -4.15 -2.30 -10.70
CA ILE A 169 -5.31 -1.89 -11.49
C ILE A 169 -5.22 -0.39 -11.76
N LYS A 170 -5.53 0.03 -12.99
CA LYS A 170 -5.69 1.44 -13.36
C LYS A 170 -6.90 2.04 -12.64
N ILE A 171 -6.85 3.32 -12.22
CA ILE A 171 -7.97 3.99 -11.53
C ILE A 171 -9.28 3.80 -12.29
N ASN A 172 -9.29 3.99 -13.61
CA ASN A 172 -10.49 3.79 -14.45
C ASN A 172 -11.04 2.36 -14.43
N ASN A 173 -10.22 1.38 -14.11
CA ASN A 173 -10.58 -0.04 -14.14
C ASN A 173 -10.87 -0.60 -12.74
N LEU A 174 -10.79 0.23 -11.70
CA LEU A 174 -11.20 -0.18 -10.37
C LEU A 174 -12.66 -0.61 -10.39
N TYR A 175 -12.95 -1.76 -9.78
CA TYR A 175 -14.29 -2.34 -9.69
C TYR A 175 -15.00 -2.47 -11.05
N LYS A 176 -14.25 -2.79 -12.16
CA LYS A 176 -14.75 -2.76 -13.53
C LYS A 176 -15.94 -3.72 -13.77
N GLU A 177 -15.90 -4.89 -13.14
CA GLU A 177 -16.91 -5.94 -13.29
C GLU A 177 -17.83 -6.03 -12.06
N GLY A 178 -17.79 -5.01 -11.21
CA GLY A 178 -18.57 -4.98 -9.97
C GLY A 178 -20.04 -4.66 -10.21
N LEU A 179 -20.88 -5.18 -9.33
CA LEU A 179 -22.32 -4.87 -9.32
C LEU A 179 -22.53 -3.38 -9.02
N GLN A 180 -23.53 -2.76 -9.70
CA GLN A 180 -23.88 -1.35 -9.52
C GLN A 180 -22.68 -0.40 -9.75
N ARG A 181 -21.82 -0.71 -10.69
CA ARG A 181 -20.61 0.07 -11.00
C ARG A 181 -20.88 1.57 -11.21
N GLU A 182 -22.04 1.94 -11.73
CA GLU A 182 -22.38 3.35 -11.94
C GLU A 182 -22.32 4.17 -10.66
N GLN A 183 -22.69 3.60 -9.52
CA GLN A 183 -22.60 4.24 -8.22
C GLN A 183 -21.15 4.36 -7.71
N PHE A 184 -20.22 3.61 -8.28
CA PHE A 184 -18.79 3.67 -7.99
C PHE A 184 -18.04 4.71 -8.83
N ILE A 185 -18.60 5.16 -9.96
CA ILE A 185 -17.96 6.14 -10.86
C ILE A 185 -17.56 7.43 -10.12
N PRO A 186 -18.38 8.01 -9.22
CA PRO A 186 -17.98 9.20 -8.46
C PRO A 186 -16.70 9.02 -7.66
N PHE A 187 -16.42 7.82 -7.12
CA PHE A 187 -15.15 7.51 -6.47
C PHE A 187 -13.97 7.55 -7.46
N ILE A 188 -14.16 7.00 -8.67
CA ILE A 188 -13.14 7.06 -9.73
C ILE A 188 -12.80 8.52 -10.05
N ASP A 189 -13.78 9.39 -10.15
CA ASP A 189 -13.58 10.82 -10.46
C ASP A 189 -12.86 11.53 -9.31
N ILE A 190 -13.19 11.22 -8.06
CA ILE A 190 -12.47 11.71 -6.88
C ILE A 190 -11.00 11.27 -6.95
N MET A 191 -10.73 10.02 -7.24
CA MET A 191 -9.36 9.51 -7.34
C MET A 191 -8.57 10.22 -8.45
N LYS A 192 -9.17 10.44 -9.62
CA LYS A 192 -8.54 11.20 -10.72
C LYS A 192 -8.29 12.66 -10.35
N LYS A 193 -9.27 13.27 -9.66
CA LYS A 193 -9.16 14.66 -9.21
C LYS A 193 -8.02 14.84 -8.23
N PHE A 194 -7.87 13.96 -7.24
CA PHE A 194 -6.97 14.16 -6.11
C PHE A 194 -5.67 13.35 -6.18
N CYS A 195 -5.54 12.36 -7.08
CA CYS A 195 -4.34 11.54 -7.18
C CYS A 195 -3.52 11.82 -8.44
N ILE A 196 -2.20 11.73 -8.31
CA ILE A 196 -1.28 11.53 -9.42
C ILE A 196 -1.28 10.04 -9.72
N GLU A 197 -1.81 9.62 -10.88
CA GLU A 197 -1.70 8.24 -11.33
C GLU A 197 -0.42 8.04 -12.12
N MET A 198 0.40 7.08 -11.72
CA MET A 198 1.63 6.74 -12.41
C MET A 198 1.73 5.24 -12.65
N GLU A 199 2.16 4.86 -13.85
CA GLU A 199 2.41 3.47 -14.22
C GLU A 199 3.89 3.13 -14.12
N LEU A 200 4.21 2.09 -13.38
CA LEU A 200 5.53 1.51 -13.32
C LEU A 200 5.61 0.30 -14.25
N VAL A 201 6.25 0.48 -15.41
CA VAL A 201 6.52 -0.57 -16.38
C VAL A 201 7.99 -0.92 -16.34
N ILE A 202 8.31 -2.20 -16.14
CA ILE A 202 9.68 -2.71 -16.14
C ILE A 202 9.68 -4.00 -16.97
N GLY A 203 10.65 -4.11 -17.86
CA GLY A 203 10.85 -5.30 -18.69
C GLY A 203 11.37 -6.49 -17.84
N GLY A 204 10.47 -7.20 -17.16
CA GLY A 204 10.80 -8.40 -16.38
C GLY A 204 10.33 -8.34 -14.93
N ASP A 205 10.00 -9.50 -14.37
CA ASP A 205 9.63 -9.66 -12.96
C ASP A 205 10.90 -9.90 -12.13
N TYR A 206 11.29 -8.93 -11.29
CA TYR A 206 12.45 -9.03 -10.40
C TYR A 206 12.40 -10.22 -9.43
N ARG A 207 11.21 -10.75 -9.14
CA ARG A 207 11.06 -11.93 -8.28
C ARG A 207 11.60 -13.18 -8.97
N LYS A 208 11.51 -13.25 -10.31
CA LYS A 208 12.01 -14.38 -11.10
C LYS A 208 13.52 -14.44 -11.15
N SER A 209 14.23 -13.32 -11.07
CA SER A 209 15.69 -13.26 -11.16
C SER A 209 16.40 -13.67 -9.86
N LYS A 210 15.74 -13.59 -8.70
CA LYS A 210 16.29 -13.99 -7.38
C LYS A 210 15.82 -15.35 -6.87
N SER A 211 14.94 -16.05 -7.60
CA SER A 211 14.52 -17.38 -7.16
C SER A 211 15.61 -18.37 -7.47
N ASN A 212 16.44 -18.69 -6.46
CA ASN A 212 17.13 -20.00 -6.45
C ASN A 212 16.10 -21.07 -6.83
N LYS A 213 16.56 -22.03 -7.66
CA LYS A 213 15.83 -23.16 -8.27
C LYS A 213 15.12 -24.08 -7.26
N LEU A 214 14.34 -23.54 -6.32
CA LEU A 214 13.42 -24.34 -5.53
C LEU A 214 12.11 -24.36 -6.30
N ASP A 215 11.69 -25.53 -6.75
CA ASP A 215 10.37 -25.74 -7.32
C ASP A 215 9.34 -25.22 -6.32
N ARG A 216 8.58 -24.19 -6.73
CA ARG A 216 7.55 -23.57 -5.88
C ARG A 216 6.17 -24.15 -6.14
N PHE A 217 6.08 -24.98 -7.16
CA PHE A 217 4.86 -25.62 -7.61
C PHE A 217 5.07 -27.11 -7.74
N PHE A 218 4.22 -27.89 -7.09
CA PHE A 218 4.32 -29.34 -7.03
C PHE A 218 3.05 -29.97 -7.61
N PHE A 219 3.18 -30.56 -8.78
CA PHE A 219 2.11 -31.26 -9.48
C PHE A 219 2.69 -32.46 -10.27
N PRO A 220 1.96 -33.58 -10.35
CA PRO A 220 0.75 -33.96 -9.62
C PRO A 220 1.01 -34.22 -8.13
N LEU A 221 -0.05 -34.13 -7.29
CA LEU A 221 0.05 -34.46 -5.87
C LEU A 221 0.09 -35.99 -5.71
N ASN A 222 1.32 -36.52 -5.62
CA ASN A 222 1.60 -37.93 -5.40
C ASN A 222 2.65 -38.12 -4.30
N GLU A 223 3.01 -39.34 -3.97
CA GLU A 223 4.00 -39.65 -2.91
C GLU A 223 5.37 -38.99 -3.17
N GLN A 224 5.80 -38.93 -4.44
CA GLN A 224 7.09 -38.34 -4.80
C GLN A 224 7.09 -36.81 -4.56
N THR A 225 6.00 -36.12 -4.92
CA THR A 225 5.86 -34.70 -4.67
C THR A 225 5.71 -34.40 -3.19
N ASN A 226 4.98 -35.23 -2.43
CA ASN A 226 4.88 -35.13 -0.97
C ASN A 226 6.23 -35.29 -0.30
N PHE A 227 7.06 -36.24 -0.77
CA PHE A 227 8.42 -36.41 -0.27
C PHE A 227 9.27 -35.15 -0.51
N LYS A 228 9.26 -34.60 -1.73
CA LYS A 228 9.96 -33.34 -2.06
C LYS A 228 9.50 -32.16 -1.19
N ILE A 229 8.20 -31.99 -1.01
CA ILE A 229 7.62 -30.94 -0.13
C ILE A 229 8.13 -31.13 1.31
N ASN A 230 8.10 -32.33 1.84
CA ASN A 230 8.59 -32.62 3.18
C ASN A 230 10.09 -32.37 3.32
N GLN A 231 10.89 -32.71 2.31
CA GLN A 231 12.31 -32.43 2.28
C GLN A 231 12.62 -30.92 2.33
N ILE A 232 11.89 -30.11 1.52
CA ILE A 232 12.02 -28.66 1.52
C ILE A 232 11.56 -28.09 2.86
N TYR A 233 10.45 -28.57 3.40
CA TYR A 233 9.94 -28.16 4.71
C TYR A 233 10.99 -28.41 5.81
N ARG A 234 11.57 -29.59 5.88
CA ARG A 234 12.64 -29.92 6.85
C ARG A 234 13.87 -29.02 6.69
N LYS A 235 14.25 -28.71 5.45
CA LYS A 235 15.35 -27.78 5.16
C LYS A 235 15.05 -26.36 5.64
N LEU A 236 13.86 -25.87 5.41
CA LEU A 236 13.41 -24.51 5.83
C LEU A 236 13.26 -24.40 7.34
N THR A 237 12.74 -25.45 8.00
CA THR A 237 12.52 -25.46 9.46
C THR A 237 13.75 -25.93 10.23
N LYS A 238 14.87 -26.21 9.55
CA LYS A 238 16.09 -26.75 10.16
C LYS A 238 15.82 -28.00 11.03
N ASN A 239 14.93 -28.87 10.58
CA ASN A 239 14.48 -30.08 11.27
C ASN A 239 13.82 -29.84 12.65
N LYS A 240 13.27 -28.67 12.91
CA LYS A 240 12.48 -28.43 14.13
C LYS A 240 11.24 -29.30 14.14
N LYS A 241 10.88 -29.81 15.34
CA LYS A 241 9.65 -30.60 15.53
C LYS A 241 8.42 -29.72 15.19
N ASN A 242 7.45 -30.37 14.51
CA ASN A 242 6.16 -29.71 14.24
C ASN A 242 5.39 -29.51 15.54
N ASN A 243 4.94 -28.28 15.78
CA ASN A 243 4.04 -27.97 16.86
C ASN A 243 2.66 -27.65 16.28
N ILE A 244 1.61 -27.90 17.04
CA ILE A 244 0.26 -27.45 16.70
C ILE A 244 0.09 -26.08 17.35
N LYS A 245 -0.21 -25.07 16.54
CA LYS A 245 -0.53 -23.73 17.04
C LYS A 245 -2.02 -23.46 16.85
N ARG A 246 -2.69 -23.13 17.92
CA ARG A 246 -4.08 -22.67 17.90
C ARG A 246 -4.11 -21.15 17.89
N LEU A 247 -4.80 -20.58 16.93
CA LEU A 247 -5.03 -19.13 16.84
C LEU A 247 -6.53 -18.87 16.95
N GLU A 248 -6.92 -18.01 17.85
CA GLU A 248 -8.28 -17.49 17.92
C GLU A 248 -8.33 -16.11 17.28
N ILE A 249 -9.18 -15.97 16.25
CA ILE A 249 -9.38 -14.72 15.53
C ILE A 249 -10.88 -14.46 15.43
N LYS A 250 -11.35 -13.39 16.03
CA LYS A 250 -12.78 -12.97 16.02
C LYS A 250 -13.73 -14.12 16.39
N GLY A 251 -13.40 -14.87 17.46
CA GLY A 251 -14.22 -15.99 17.97
C GLY A 251 -14.12 -17.28 17.14
N ARG A 252 -13.25 -17.36 16.14
CA ARG A 252 -12.98 -18.57 15.34
C ARG A 252 -11.63 -19.16 15.71
N ILE A 253 -11.57 -20.47 15.90
CA ILE A 253 -10.34 -21.20 16.24
C ILE A 253 -9.76 -21.82 14.96
N PHE A 254 -8.49 -21.51 14.68
CA PHE A 254 -7.72 -22.07 13.59
C PHE A 254 -6.58 -22.93 14.13
N GLU A 255 -6.46 -24.17 13.66
CA GLU A 255 -5.35 -25.04 14.02
C GLU A 255 -4.31 -25.09 12.88
N ILE A 256 -3.09 -24.67 13.18
CA ILE A 256 -1.94 -24.78 12.26
C ILE A 256 -1.16 -26.03 12.68
N LYS A 257 -1.22 -27.07 11.84
CA LYS A 257 -0.62 -28.39 12.15
C LYS A 257 0.88 -28.50 11.85
N LYS A 258 1.41 -27.58 11.03
CA LYS A 258 2.85 -27.54 10.69
C LYS A 258 3.33 -26.10 10.83
N TYR A 259 4.01 -25.83 11.90
CA TYR A 259 4.44 -24.48 12.26
C TYR A 259 5.92 -24.50 12.71
#